data_2aa9568a3e27669838665309249ea1c8
#
_entry.id   2aa9568a3e27669838665309249ea1c8
#
_cell.length_a   1.000
_cell.length_b   1.000
_cell.length_c   1.000
_cell.angle_alpha   90.00
_cell.angle_beta   90.00
_cell.angle_gamma   90.00
#
_symmetry.space_group_name_H-M   'P 1'
#
loop_
_entity.id
_entity.type
_entity.pdbx_description
1 polymer ?
#
loop_
_entity_poly.entity_id
_entity_poly.type
_entity_poly.pdbx_seq_one_letter_code
_entity_poly.pdbx_strand_id
1 'polypeptide(L)'
;PRLIADFDYACIANDTPYPYRLQCPQHIATCVLKPAVEATMTGKVHMGHKLVDFVEHGTHVTARLETKNGIVERQGAYLVGADGSHSVVRRQLNIGFKGKTYEDRFLLIGSNLKTEDLLPGAAQVCYIFDPQEWVIILNLPDIVRVVFRMRNDEDEETALKEENLRARILNFFGKTPDYAIKTTQLYRVHQRVADTFRMGRILLVGDAAHNNNPSGGMGMNSGIHDAANLAEKFVRIWNGESDVILDDYANERRQYAIESVQLYTDEQYHNMVMSAEEERQRRNNSLADA
;
A
#
# COMPACT_ATOMS: atom_id res chain seq x y z
N PRO A 1 23.91 -11.57 -9.73
CA PRO A 1 23.33 -10.30 -10.18
C PRO A 1 24.42 -9.23 -10.31
N ARG A 2 24.24 -8.29 -11.24
CA ARG A 2 25.10 -7.12 -11.43
C ARG A 2 24.37 -5.90 -10.85
N LEU A 3 25.07 -5.06 -10.06
CA LEU A 3 24.55 -3.78 -9.63
C LEU A 3 24.35 -2.86 -10.86
N ILE A 4 23.15 -2.27 -10.97
CA ILE A 4 22.79 -1.32 -12.02
C ILE A 4 22.90 0.10 -11.49
N ALA A 5 22.24 0.37 -10.35
CA ALA A 5 22.25 1.67 -9.70
C ALA A 5 22.10 1.49 -8.18
N ASP A 6 22.62 2.43 -7.43
CA ASP A 6 22.44 2.57 -5.98
C ASP A 6 22.03 4.01 -5.70
N PHE A 7 20.86 4.19 -5.09
CA PHE A 7 20.28 5.50 -4.83
C PHE A 7 20.48 5.88 -3.35
N ASP A 8 21.46 6.77 -3.12
CA ASP A 8 21.70 7.33 -1.80
C ASP A 8 20.76 8.50 -1.52
N TYR A 9 19.91 8.36 -0.53
CA TYR A 9 18.99 9.43 -0.10
C TYR A 9 19.72 10.68 0.44
N ALA A 10 21.02 10.59 0.76
CA ALA A 10 21.79 11.75 1.17
C ALA A 10 21.79 12.87 0.12
N CYS A 11 21.55 12.55 -1.16
CA CYS A 11 21.48 13.55 -2.25
C CYS A 11 20.33 14.56 -2.05
N ILE A 12 19.27 14.22 -1.30
CA ILE A 12 18.14 15.13 -0.99
C ILE A 12 18.21 15.74 0.42
N ALA A 13 19.38 15.68 1.09
CA ALA A 13 19.54 16.19 2.45
C ALA A 13 19.29 17.71 2.58
N ASN A 14 19.41 18.45 1.49
CA ASN A 14 19.10 19.89 1.45
C ASN A 14 17.61 20.20 1.26
N ASP A 15 16.83 19.21 0.80
CA ASP A 15 15.41 19.37 0.45
C ASP A 15 14.48 18.89 1.57
N THR A 16 14.98 18.05 2.46
CA THR A 16 14.20 17.46 3.55
C THR A 16 15.04 17.19 4.80
N PRO A 17 14.46 17.35 6.02
CA PRO A 17 15.10 16.89 7.24
C PRO A 17 15.12 15.36 7.41
N TYR A 18 14.52 14.62 6.47
CA TYR A 18 14.40 13.16 6.50
C TYR A 18 14.99 12.53 5.22
N PRO A 19 16.31 12.68 4.96
CA PRO A 19 16.94 12.13 3.76
C PRO A 19 17.20 10.63 3.91
N TYR A 20 16.16 9.87 4.16
CA TYR A 20 16.21 8.42 4.32
C TYR A 20 14.84 7.77 4.07
N ARG A 21 14.85 6.49 3.74
CA ARG A 21 13.64 5.68 3.63
C ARG A 21 13.39 4.94 4.95
N LEU A 22 12.28 5.23 5.61
CA LEU A 22 11.85 4.51 6.79
C LEU A 22 11.05 3.25 6.39
N GLN A 23 11.56 2.08 6.75
CA GLN A 23 10.84 0.82 6.61
C GLN A 23 9.99 0.58 7.85
N CYS A 24 8.71 0.94 7.80
CA CYS A 24 7.79 0.79 8.92
C CYS A 24 6.63 -0.15 8.56
N PRO A 25 6.58 -1.36 9.10
CA PRO A 25 5.41 -2.24 8.95
C PRO A 25 4.14 -1.58 9.50
N GLN A 26 3.01 -1.75 8.79
CA GLN A 26 1.74 -1.12 9.17
C GLN A 26 1.30 -1.43 10.62
N HIS A 27 1.51 -2.66 11.08
CA HIS A 27 1.16 -3.04 12.45
C HIS A 27 2.00 -2.28 13.50
N ILE A 28 3.26 -1.95 13.21
CA ILE A 28 4.09 -1.11 14.07
C ILE A 28 3.58 0.34 14.07
N ALA A 29 3.27 0.88 12.89
CA ALA A 29 2.69 2.21 12.78
C ALA A 29 1.38 2.34 13.59
N THR A 30 0.51 1.34 13.53
CA THR A 30 -0.73 1.35 14.32
C THR A 30 -0.50 1.25 15.82
N CYS A 31 0.55 0.52 16.28
CA CYS A 31 0.93 0.49 17.69
C CYS A 31 1.40 1.86 18.22
N VAL A 32 1.95 2.70 17.37
CA VAL A 32 2.36 4.07 17.72
C VAL A 32 1.18 5.04 17.64
N LEU A 33 0.39 4.94 16.55
CA LEU A 33 -0.70 5.90 16.29
C LEU A 33 -1.91 5.71 17.23
N LYS A 34 -2.26 4.47 17.58
CA LYS A 34 -3.42 4.22 18.44
C LYS A 34 -3.29 4.90 19.82
N PRO A 35 -2.21 4.73 20.61
CA PRO A 35 -2.05 5.45 21.87
C PRO A 35 -2.02 6.98 21.68
N ALA A 36 -1.44 7.48 20.59
CA ALA A 36 -1.42 8.91 20.29
C ALA A 36 -2.83 9.49 20.11
N VAL A 37 -3.71 8.77 19.38
CA VAL A 37 -5.12 9.15 19.22
C VAL A 37 -5.84 9.10 20.57
N GLU A 38 -5.66 8.04 21.36
CA GLU A 38 -6.31 7.86 22.65
C GLU A 38 -5.83 8.85 23.72
N ALA A 39 -4.61 9.40 23.57
CA ALA A 39 -4.09 10.47 24.43
C ALA A 39 -4.74 11.83 24.16
N THR A 40 -5.42 12.02 23.03
CA THR A 40 -6.23 13.21 22.79
C THR A 40 -7.51 13.14 23.65
N MET A 41 -8.03 14.30 24.08
CA MET A 41 -9.24 14.33 24.91
C MET A 41 -10.49 13.77 24.20
N THR A 42 -10.52 13.74 22.87
CA THR A 42 -11.70 13.44 22.05
C THR A 42 -11.54 12.21 21.20
N GLY A 43 -10.29 11.79 20.88
CA GLY A 43 -10.05 10.63 20.04
C GLY A 43 -10.32 9.33 20.77
N LYS A 44 -11.03 8.40 20.13
CA LYS A 44 -11.32 7.06 20.66
C LYS A 44 -11.15 6.00 19.58
N VAL A 45 -10.52 4.88 19.92
CA VAL A 45 -10.40 3.72 19.05
C VAL A 45 -11.25 2.58 19.60
N HIS A 46 -12.30 2.22 18.89
CA HIS A 46 -13.20 1.14 19.25
C HIS A 46 -12.89 -0.14 18.46
N MET A 47 -12.13 -1.05 19.07
CA MET A 47 -11.88 -2.36 18.49
C MET A 47 -13.13 -3.25 18.56
N GLY A 48 -13.25 -4.21 17.64
CA GLY A 48 -14.39 -5.14 17.61
C GLY A 48 -15.74 -4.50 17.22
N HIS A 49 -15.70 -3.36 16.52
CA HIS A 49 -16.86 -2.68 15.95
C HIS A 49 -16.76 -2.73 14.43
N LYS A 50 -17.63 -3.49 13.78
CA LYS A 50 -17.67 -3.65 12.33
C LYS A 50 -18.82 -2.87 11.75
N LEU A 51 -18.56 -1.95 10.84
CA LEU A 51 -19.61 -1.24 10.12
C LEU A 51 -20.44 -2.22 9.29
N VAL A 52 -21.74 -2.22 9.51
CA VAL A 52 -22.74 -3.01 8.77
C VAL A 52 -23.38 -2.15 7.67
N ASP A 53 -23.92 -1.01 8.08
CA ASP A 53 -24.53 -0.04 7.18
C ASP A 53 -24.57 1.36 7.84
N PHE A 54 -25.04 2.34 7.09
CA PHE A 54 -25.22 3.71 7.58
C PHE A 54 -26.34 4.42 6.83
N VAL A 55 -26.86 5.48 7.43
CA VAL A 55 -27.87 6.37 6.84
C VAL A 55 -27.41 7.82 6.99
N GLU A 56 -27.44 8.57 5.89
CA GLU A 56 -27.20 10.02 5.90
C GLU A 56 -28.54 10.76 6.07
N HIS A 57 -28.55 11.74 7.00
CA HIS A 57 -29.74 12.51 7.36
C HIS A 57 -29.60 14.01 6.96
N GLY A 58 -28.68 14.35 6.06
CA GLY A 58 -28.42 15.72 5.64
C GLY A 58 -27.58 16.53 6.65
N THR A 59 -27.86 16.44 7.94
CA THR A 59 -27.10 17.14 9.01
C THR A 59 -26.08 16.22 9.70
N HIS A 60 -26.30 14.92 9.67
CA HIS A 60 -25.47 13.92 10.33
C HIS A 60 -25.58 12.56 9.62
N VAL A 61 -24.70 11.63 9.99
CA VAL A 61 -24.72 10.25 9.55
C VAL A 61 -24.93 9.35 10.76
N THR A 62 -25.82 8.37 10.66
CA THR A 62 -25.99 7.30 11.65
C THR A 62 -25.35 6.03 11.10
N ALA A 63 -24.35 5.50 11.78
CA ALA A 63 -23.67 4.26 11.45
C ALA A 63 -24.15 3.12 12.35
N ARG A 64 -24.44 1.95 11.76
CA ARG A 64 -24.80 0.72 12.48
C ARG A 64 -23.58 -0.20 12.52
N LEU A 65 -23.19 -0.58 13.72
CA LEU A 65 -21.97 -1.31 14.00
C LEU A 65 -22.29 -2.65 14.67
N GLU A 66 -21.78 -3.73 14.12
CA GLU A 66 -21.81 -5.05 14.73
C GLU A 66 -20.72 -5.15 15.79
N THR A 67 -21.11 -5.58 16.99
CA THR A 67 -20.22 -5.82 18.12
C THR A 67 -20.47 -7.21 18.71
N LYS A 68 -19.62 -7.67 19.61
CA LYS A 68 -19.85 -8.93 20.35
C LYS A 68 -21.16 -8.95 21.15
N ASN A 69 -21.73 -7.78 21.44
CA ASN A 69 -22.98 -7.63 22.21
C ASN A 69 -24.18 -7.29 21.31
N GLY A 70 -24.07 -7.40 19.99
CA GLY A 70 -25.12 -7.06 19.03
C GLY A 70 -24.84 -5.77 18.27
N ILE A 71 -25.87 -5.25 17.61
CA ILE A 71 -25.79 -4.02 16.83
C ILE A 71 -25.89 -2.80 17.74
N VAL A 72 -24.99 -1.84 17.52
CA VAL A 72 -25.03 -0.52 18.17
C VAL A 72 -25.04 0.56 17.11
N GLU A 73 -25.66 1.70 17.41
CA GLU A 73 -25.68 2.87 16.54
C GLU A 73 -24.74 3.95 17.07
N ARG A 74 -24.14 4.68 16.14
CA ARG A 74 -23.32 5.86 16.41
C ARG A 74 -23.68 6.96 15.43
N GLN A 75 -23.73 8.18 15.91
CA GLN A 75 -23.96 9.36 15.08
C GLN A 75 -22.72 10.23 15.01
N GLY A 76 -22.49 10.81 13.84
CA GLY A 76 -21.41 11.74 13.59
C GLY A 76 -21.79 12.76 12.53
N ALA A 77 -21.13 13.92 12.54
CA ALA A 77 -21.35 14.92 11.50
C ALA A 77 -20.92 14.41 10.12
N TYR A 78 -19.89 13.57 10.08
CA TYR A 78 -19.35 12.95 8.86
C TYR A 78 -19.00 11.50 9.12
N LEU A 79 -18.97 10.70 8.04
CA LEU A 79 -18.44 9.33 8.02
C LEU A 79 -17.27 9.27 7.06
N VAL A 80 -16.11 8.79 7.53
CA VAL A 80 -14.94 8.59 6.69
C VAL A 80 -14.68 7.08 6.53
N GLY A 81 -14.82 6.58 5.33
CA GLY A 81 -14.50 5.21 4.95
C GLY A 81 -13.00 5.05 4.72
N ALA A 82 -12.30 4.43 5.67
CA ALA A 82 -10.91 3.99 5.58
C ALA A 82 -10.84 2.45 5.66
N ASP A 83 -11.84 1.77 5.12
CA ASP A 83 -12.15 0.35 5.31
C ASP A 83 -11.61 -0.54 4.18
N GLY A 84 -10.59 -0.05 3.48
CA GLY A 84 -9.77 -0.83 2.56
C GLY A 84 -10.41 -1.12 1.21
N SER A 85 -9.74 -1.94 0.40
CA SER A 85 -10.11 -2.25 -0.99
C SER A 85 -11.54 -2.81 -1.14
N HIS A 86 -12.03 -3.52 -0.12
CA HIS A 86 -13.37 -4.09 -0.05
C HIS A 86 -14.35 -3.19 0.70
N SER A 87 -14.16 -1.89 0.68
CA SER A 87 -14.92 -0.88 1.42
C SER A 87 -16.43 -1.13 1.38
N VAL A 88 -17.03 -1.27 2.57
CA VAL A 88 -18.47 -1.32 2.77
C VAL A 88 -19.07 0.05 2.48
N VAL A 89 -18.38 1.12 2.92
CA VAL A 89 -18.80 2.51 2.71
C VAL A 89 -18.95 2.80 1.22
N ARG A 90 -17.92 2.53 0.42
CA ARG A 90 -17.97 2.73 -1.02
C ARG A 90 -19.07 1.95 -1.70
N ARG A 91 -19.21 0.67 -1.36
CA ARG A 91 -20.23 -0.22 -1.97
C ARG A 91 -21.65 0.18 -1.65
N GLN A 92 -21.92 0.58 -0.41
CA GLN A 92 -23.25 1.01 -0.01
C GLN A 92 -23.69 2.29 -0.72
N LEU A 93 -22.76 3.18 -1.04
CA LEU A 93 -23.02 4.37 -1.84
C LEU A 93 -23.11 4.09 -3.35
N ASN A 94 -22.93 2.85 -3.77
CA ASN A 94 -22.85 2.47 -5.19
C ASN A 94 -21.79 3.26 -5.98
N ILE A 95 -20.73 3.72 -5.32
CA ILE A 95 -19.63 4.41 -5.97
C ILE A 95 -18.82 3.37 -6.76
N GLY A 96 -18.69 3.58 -8.07
CA GLY A 96 -17.90 2.72 -8.94
C GLY A 96 -16.42 2.72 -8.56
N PHE A 97 -15.75 1.59 -8.78
CA PHE A 97 -14.32 1.41 -8.48
C PHE A 97 -13.61 0.92 -9.74
N LYS A 98 -13.25 1.87 -10.59
CA LYS A 98 -12.75 1.63 -11.95
C LYS A 98 -11.25 1.42 -11.97
N GLY A 99 -10.80 0.59 -12.89
CA GLY A 99 -9.40 0.29 -13.11
C GLY A 99 -9.16 -1.12 -13.63
N LYS A 100 -7.96 -1.64 -13.38
CA LYS A 100 -7.51 -2.94 -13.89
C LYS A 100 -7.07 -3.87 -12.76
N THR A 101 -7.10 -5.15 -13.05
CA THR A 101 -6.39 -6.18 -12.28
C THR A 101 -5.23 -6.66 -13.14
N TYR A 102 -4.02 -6.64 -12.60
CA TYR A 102 -2.87 -7.20 -13.30
C TYR A 102 -3.00 -8.72 -13.37
N GLU A 103 -2.56 -9.30 -14.46
CA GLU A 103 -2.56 -10.76 -14.64
C GLU A 103 -1.57 -11.45 -13.73
N ASP A 104 -0.50 -10.74 -13.39
CA ASP A 104 0.57 -11.25 -12.55
C ASP A 104 0.10 -11.52 -11.12
N ARG A 105 0.62 -12.61 -10.59
CA ARG A 105 0.48 -13.02 -9.20
C ARG A 105 1.83 -12.88 -8.50
N PHE A 106 1.78 -12.54 -7.22
CA PHE A 106 2.97 -12.29 -6.42
C PHE A 106 3.00 -13.20 -5.22
N LEU A 107 4.14 -13.87 -5.05
CA LEU A 107 4.44 -14.72 -3.92
C LEU A 107 5.40 -14.00 -2.98
N LEU A 108 4.93 -13.65 -1.79
CA LEU A 108 5.73 -13.09 -0.72
C LEU A 108 6.18 -14.20 0.22
N ILE A 109 7.48 -14.27 0.46
CA ILE A 109 8.11 -15.14 1.46
C ILE A 109 8.73 -14.24 2.52
N GLY A 110 8.17 -14.24 3.71
CA GLY A 110 8.72 -13.55 4.87
C GLY A 110 9.49 -14.53 5.76
N SER A 111 10.72 -14.22 6.08
CA SER A 111 11.64 -15.11 6.78
C SER A 111 12.62 -14.35 7.68
N ASN A 112 13.39 -15.06 8.49
CA ASN A 112 14.52 -14.53 9.23
C ASN A 112 15.86 -14.63 8.45
N LEU A 113 15.79 -14.74 7.13
CA LEU A 113 16.94 -14.65 6.24
C LEU A 113 17.75 -13.38 6.54
N LYS A 114 19.06 -13.49 6.40
CA LYS A 114 19.91 -12.32 6.32
C LYS A 114 20.20 -12.03 4.86
N THR A 115 19.80 -10.87 4.39
CA THR A 115 19.99 -10.49 2.98
C THR A 115 21.46 -10.50 2.59
N GLU A 116 22.35 -10.15 3.51
CA GLU A 116 23.78 -10.18 3.33
C GLU A 116 24.30 -11.59 2.96
N ASP A 117 23.67 -12.65 3.48
CA ASP A 117 24.03 -14.02 3.15
C ASP A 117 23.64 -14.38 1.71
N LEU A 118 22.56 -13.77 1.18
CA LEU A 118 22.08 -14.01 -0.18
C LEU A 118 22.74 -13.07 -1.19
N LEU A 119 22.83 -11.82 -0.87
CA LEU A 119 23.27 -10.72 -1.74
C LEU A 119 24.15 -9.77 -0.91
N PRO A 120 25.46 -10.04 -0.81
CA PRO A 120 26.39 -9.19 -0.06
C PRO A 120 26.39 -7.74 -0.57
N GLY A 121 26.34 -6.78 0.36
CA GLY A 121 26.27 -5.35 0.05
C GLY A 121 24.87 -4.89 -0.41
N ALA A 122 23.83 -5.72 -0.25
CA ALA A 122 22.49 -5.33 -0.64
C ALA A 122 21.93 -4.21 0.24
N ALA A 123 21.29 -3.22 -0.39
CA ALA A 123 20.55 -2.17 0.28
C ALA A 123 19.32 -2.74 1.03
N GLN A 124 18.71 -1.90 1.88
CA GLN A 124 17.48 -2.29 2.61
C GLN A 124 16.32 -2.65 1.69
N VAL A 125 16.28 -2.07 0.50
CA VAL A 125 15.31 -2.40 -0.55
C VAL A 125 16.07 -2.65 -1.84
N CYS A 126 15.87 -3.85 -2.41
CA CYS A 126 16.48 -4.20 -3.67
C CYS A 126 15.41 -4.60 -4.68
N TYR A 127 15.49 -4.03 -5.86
CA TYR A 127 14.73 -4.46 -7.04
C TYR A 127 15.68 -5.23 -7.95
N ILE A 128 15.40 -6.51 -8.17
CA ILE A 128 16.24 -7.38 -8.99
C ILE A 128 15.48 -7.66 -10.29
N PHE A 129 15.98 -7.13 -11.37
CA PHE A 129 15.40 -7.25 -12.71
C PHE A 129 15.95 -8.50 -13.40
N ASP A 130 15.35 -9.64 -13.15
CA ASP A 130 15.63 -10.86 -13.88
C ASP A 130 14.63 -11.04 -15.02
N PRO A 131 15.05 -11.47 -16.22
CA PRO A 131 14.18 -11.62 -17.38
C PRO A 131 13.03 -12.63 -17.19
N GLN A 132 13.26 -13.64 -16.35
CA GLN A 132 12.29 -14.71 -16.11
C GLN A 132 11.49 -14.47 -14.85
N GLU A 133 12.15 -13.99 -13.79
CA GLU A 133 11.54 -13.85 -12.47
C GLU A 133 12.16 -12.66 -11.72
N TRP A 134 11.55 -11.49 -11.84
CA TRP A 134 12.02 -10.36 -11.05
C TRP A 134 11.64 -10.49 -9.57
N VAL A 135 12.47 -9.92 -8.71
CA VAL A 135 12.34 -10.06 -7.27
C VAL A 135 12.46 -8.71 -6.58
N ILE A 136 11.64 -8.49 -5.56
CA ILE A 136 11.83 -7.39 -4.61
C ILE A 136 12.27 -7.97 -3.27
N ILE A 137 13.33 -7.43 -2.71
CA ILE A 137 13.76 -7.73 -1.34
C ILE A 137 13.50 -6.52 -0.47
N LEU A 138 12.83 -6.74 0.66
CA LEU A 138 12.57 -5.73 1.68
C LEU A 138 13.17 -6.22 3.00
N ASN A 139 14.24 -5.55 3.43
CA ASN A 139 14.83 -5.75 4.74
C ASN A 139 14.07 -4.94 5.78
N LEU A 140 13.27 -5.61 6.61
CA LEU A 140 12.59 -5.04 7.76
C LEU A 140 13.32 -5.46 9.04
N PRO A 141 13.18 -4.74 10.15
CA PRO A 141 13.90 -5.04 11.39
C PRO A 141 13.74 -6.49 11.86
N ASP A 142 12.56 -7.07 11.73
CA ASP A 142 12.22 -8.40 12.28
C ASP A 142 12.06 -9.49 11.23
N ILE A 143 12.03 -9.12 9.96
CA ILE A 143 11.71 -10.03 8.87
C ILE A 143 12.25 -9.51 7.53
N VAL A 144 12.86 -10.39 6.77
CA VAL A 144 13.15 -10.14 5.36
C VAL A 144 12.00 -10.67 4.52
N ARG A 145 11.48 -9.83 3.65
CA ARG A 145 10.45 -10.21 2.67
C ARG A 145 11.08 -10.31 1.30
N VAL A 146 10.95 -11.45 0.69
CA VAL A 146 11.30 -11.68 -0.71
C VAL A 146 10.02 -11.87 -1.48
N VAL A 147 9.77 -10.99 -2.45
CA VAL A 147 8.58 -11.01 -3.28
C VAL A 147 8.96 -11.44 -4.67
N PHE A 148 8.40 -12.55 -5.12
CA PHE A 148 8.59 -13.11 -6.44
C PHE A 148 7.37 -12.86 -7.32
N ARG A 149 7.58 -12.55 -8.59
CA ARG A 149 6.53 -12.68 -9.60
C ARG A 149 6.33 -14.15 -9.91
N MET A 150 5.10 -14.64 -9.81
CA MET A 150 4.77 -16.01 -10.23
C MET A 150 4.64 -16.09 -11.74
N ARG A 151 4.99 -17.23 -12.31
CA ARG A 151 4.68 -17.53 -13.70
C ARG A 151 3.19 -17.82 -13.87
N ASN A 152 2.65 -17.56 -15.04
CA ASN A 152 1.22 -17.71 -15.30
C ASN A 152 0.75 -19.17 -15.23
N ASP A 153 1.64 -20.11 -15.56
CA ASP A 153 1.39 -21.56 -15.56
C ASP A 153 1.58 -22.22 -14.19
N GLU A 154 2.02 -21.48 -13.18
CA GLU A 154 2.33 -21.99 -11.85
C GLU A 154 1.06 -22.15 -11.00
N ASP A 155 0.88 -23.34 -10.44
CA ASP A 155 -0.23 -23.64 -9.52
C ASP A 155 -0.01 -23.01 -8.13
N GLU A 156 -1.05 -22.33 -7.63
CA GLU A 156 -0.98 -21.57 -6.39
C GLU A 156 -0.76 -22.44 -5.14
N GLU A 157 -1.46 -23.58 -5.07
CA GLU A 157 -1.35 -24.50 -3.94
C GLU A 157 0.04 -25.14 -3.91
N THR A 158 0.55 -25.52 -5.07
CA THR A 158 1.90 -26.09 -5.22
C THR A 158 2.98 -25.06 -4.87
N ALA A 159 2.83 -23.79 -5.31
CA ALA A 159 3.78 -22.72 -5.03
C ALA A 159 3.93 -22.44 -3.53
N LEU A 160 2.86 -22.59 -2.75
CA LEU A 160 2.85 -22.36 -1.30
C LEU A 160 3.43 -23.51 -0.45
N LYS A 161 3.75 -24.65 -1.03
CA LYS A 161 4.40 -25.74 -0.29
C LYS A 161 5.81 -25.33 0.14
N GLU A 162 6.17 -25.59 1.39
CA GLU A 162 7.44 -25.15 1.97
C GLU A 162 8.66 -25.58 1.14
N GLU A 163 8.65 -26.80 0.63
CA GLU A 163 9.70 -27.31 -0.25
C GLU A 163 9.91 -26.47 -1.51
N ASN A 164 8.80 -25.99 -2.13
CA ASN A 164 8.85 -25.15 -3.32
C ASN A 164 9.27 -23.71 -3.00
N LEU A 165 8.84 -23.18 -1.84
CA LEU A 165 9.32 -21.88 -1.35
C LEU A 165 10.82 -21.88 -1.15
N ARG A 166 11.36 -22.94 -0.52
CA ARG A 166 12.80 -23.11 -0.30
C ARG A 166 13.57 -23.33 -1.61
N ALA A 167 13.02 -24.16 -2.50
CA ALA A 167 13.61 -24.37 -3.83
C ALA A 167 13.67 -23.07 -4.63
N ARG A 168 12.66 -22.22 -4.53
CA ARG A 168 12.62 -20.92 -5.23
C ARG A 168 13.73 -20.00 -4.77
N ILE A 169 13.94 -19.86 -3.46
CA ILE A 169 15.05 -19.10 -2.88
C ILE A 169 16.39 -19.67 -3.36
N LEU A 170 16.57 -21.01 -3.27
CA LEU A 170 17.78 -21.67 -3.72
C LEU A 170 18.06 -21.43 -5.21
N ASN A 171 17.06 -21.65 -6.06
CA ASN A 171 17.21 -21.50 -7.52
C ASN A 171 17.55 -20.07 -7.93
N PHE A 172 16.94 -19.09 -7.27
CA PHE A 172 17.16 -17.68 -7.60
C PHE A 172 18.51 -17.16 -7.10
N PHE A 173 18.89 -17.48 -5.85
CA PHE A 173 20.11 -16.95 -5.24
C PHE A 173 21.31 -17.89 -5.35
N GLY A 174 21.11 -19.12 -5.79
CA GLY A 174 22.18 -20.14 -5.93
C GLY A 174 22.68 -20.70 -4.59
N LYS A 175 22.09 -20.28 -3.48
CA LYS A 175 22.42 -20.72 -2.11
C LYS A 175 21.23 -20.56 -1.17
N THR A 176 21.19 -21.40 -0.14
CA THR A 176 20.25 -21.28 0.95
C THR A 176 20.99 -21.34 2.28
N PRO A 177 21.10 -20.22 3.02
CA PRO A 177 21.45 -20.28 4.42
C PRO A 177 20.35 -21.00 5.21
N ASP A 178 20.63 -21.34 6.46
CA ASP A 178 19.60 -21.82 7.38
C ASP A 178 18.66 -20.69 7.76
N TYR A 179 17.35 -20.88 7.57
CA TYR A 179 16.33 -19.87 7.87
C TYR A 179 14.96 -20.50 8.13
N ALA A 180 14.12 -19.79 8.88
CA ALA A 180 12.73 -20.13 9.09
C ALA A 180 11.82 -19.24 8.24
N ILE A 181 10.87 -19.85 7.54
CA ILE A 181 9.78 -19.14 6.89
C ILE A 181 8.78 -18.76 7.98
N LYS A 182 8.52 -17.44 8.11
CA LYS A 182 7.60 -16.89 9.13
C LYS A 182 6.22 -16.61 8.56
N THR A 183 6.16 -16.14 7.32
CA THR A 183 4.91 -15.81 6.63
C THR A 183 5.02 -16.08 5.15
N THR A 184 3.91 -16.50 4.56
CA THR A 184 3.76 -16.60 3.11
C THR A 184 2.46 -15.93 2.72
N GLN A 185 2.47 -15.23 1.59
CA GLN A 185 1.28 -14.60 1.06
C GLN A 185 1.32 -14.64 -0.47
N LEU A 186 0.21 -15.05 -1.04
CA LEU A 186 -0.01 -14.97 -2.47
C LEU A 186 -1.09 -13.92 -2.71
N TYR A 187 -0.83 -12.98 -3.63
CA TYR A 187 -1.77 -11.90 -3.90
C TYR A 187 -1.76 -11.48 -5.37
N ARG A 188 -2.88 -10.94 -5.79
CA ARG A 188 -3.04 -10.27 -7.08
C ARG A 188 -3.03 -8.76 -6.86
N VAL A 189 -2.51 -8.07 -7.84
CA VAL A 189 -2.42 -6.62 -7.80
C VAL A 189 -3.60 -6.00 -8.54
N HIS A 190 -4.22 -5.04 -7.87
CA HIS A 190 -5.29 -4.24 -8.43
C HIS A 190 -4.87 -2.77 -8.47
N GLN A 191 -5.27 -2.08 -9.53
CA GLN A 191 -5.10 -0.65 -9.65
C GLN A 191 -6.45 -0.05 -10.00
N ARG A 192 -7.09 0.58 -9.03
CA ARG A 192 -8.46 1.08 -9.13
C ARG A 192 -8.63 2.39 -8.41
N VAL A 193 -9.55 3.23 -8.90
CA VAL A 193 -9.93 4.51 -8.26
C VAL A 193 -11.44 4.61 -8.21
N ALA A 194 -11.97 5.09 -7.09
CA ALA A 194 -13.39 5.38 -6.92
C ALA A 194 -13.82 6.54 -7.84
N ASP A 195 -15.05 6.48 -8.33
CA ASP A 195 -15.60 7.52 -9.21
C ASP A 195 -15.67 8.88 -8.50
N THR A 196 -15.84 8.89 -7.18
CA THR A 196 -15.73 10.08 -6.32
C THR A 196 -15.21 9.69 -4.95
N PHE A 197 -14.56 10.63 -4.26
CA PHE A 197 -14.08 10.45 -2.87
C PHE A 197 -14.99 11.12 -1.84
N ARG A 198 -16.06 11.80 -2.31
CA ARG A 198 -17.09 12.40 -1.45
C ARG A 198 -18.49 12.14 -2.02
N MET A 199 -19.44 11.84 -1.15
CA MET A 199 -20.86 11.89 -1.44
C MET A 199 -21.57 12.41 -0.18
N GLY A 200 -22.05 13.65 -0.25
CA GLY A 200 -22.65 14.33 0.90
C GLY A 200 -21.68 14.45 2.08
N ARG A 201 -22.07 13.86 3.21
CA ARG A 201 -21.27 13.81 4.45
C ARG A 201 -20.37 12.57 4.58
N ILE A 202 -20.24 11.82 3.51
CA ILE A 202 -19.48 10.58 3.50
C ILE A 202 -18.28 10.73 2.59
N LEU A 203 -17.10 10.37 3.10
CA LEU A 203 -15.82 10.50 2.40
C LEU A 203 -15.08 9.16 2.37
N LEU A 204 -14.23 8.98 1.38
CA LEU A 204 -13.36 7.81 1.24
C LEU A 204 -11.90 8.25 1.32
N VAL A 205 -11.05 7.45 1.99
CA VAL A 205 -9.59 7.67 2.10
C VAL A 205 -8.84 6.36 1.89
N GLY A 206 -7.61 6.44 1.42
CA GLY A 206 -6.73 5.29 1.23
C GLY A 206 -7.33 4.23 0.32
N ASP A 207 -7.12 2.95 0.62
CA ASP A 207 -7.55 1.82 -0.20
C ASP A 207 -9.07 1.74 -0.42
N ALA A 208 -9.88 2.42 0.39
CA ALA A 208 -11.32 2.55 0.15
C ALA A 208 -11.60 3.47 -1.05
N ALA A 209 -10.77 4.48 -1.27
CA ALA A 209 -10.87 5.46 -2.35
C ALA A 209 -10.06 5.04 -3.59
N HIS A 210 -8.85 4.55 -3.42
CA HIS A 210 -7.99 4.10 -4.51
C HIS A 210 -6.98 3.05 -4.04
N ASN A 211 -6.66 2.11 -4.89
CA ASN A 211 -5.53 1.23 -4.70
C ASN A 211 -4.65 1.19 -5.96
N ASN A 212 -3.40 0.87 -5.75
CA ASN A 212 -2.40 0.81 -6.80
C ASN A 212 -1.53 -0.43 -6.63
N ASN A 213 -0.76 -0.75 -7.65
CA ASN A 213 0.21 -1.82 -7.52
C ASN A 213 1.31 -1.44 -6.51
N PRO A 214 1.96 -2.43 -5.84
CA PRO A 214 2.92 -2.17 -4.77
C PRO A 214 4.26 -1.60 -5.24
N SER A 215 4.52 -1.55 -6.56
CA SER A 215 5.75 -0.99 -7.12
C SER A 215 5.91 0.46 -6.69
N GLY A 216 7.08 0.80 -6.16
CA GLY A 216 7.37 2.14 -5.63
C GLY A 216 6.85 2.41 -4.21
N GLY A 217 6.07 1.49 -3.59
CA GLY A 217 5.66 1.62 -2.17
C GLY A 217 4.67 2.75 -1.88
N MET A 218 3.83 3.13 -2.85
CA MET A 218 2.95 4.30 -2.76
C MET A 218 1.64 4.06 -1.98
N GLY A 219 1.19 2.82 -1.75
CA GLY A 219 -0.14 2.53 -1.20
C GLY A 219 -0.39 3.17 0.17
N MET A 220 0.36 2.79 1.19
CA MET A 220 0.22 3.36 2.54
C MET A 220 0.50 4.87 2.56
N ASN A 221 1.54 5.30 1.84
CA ASN A 221 1.92 6.72 1.79
C ASN A 221 0.78 7.59 1.23
N SER A 222 0.16 7.18 0.12
CA SER A 222 -0.97 7.91 -0.46
C SER A 222 -2.15 7.99 0.50
N GLY A 223 -2.48 6.90 1.21
CA GLY A 223 -3.54 6.90 2.22
C GLY A 223 -3.26 7.85 3.39
N ILE A 224 -1.99 7.97 3.83
CA ILE A 224 -1.58 8.94 4.86
C ILE A 224 -1.74 10.37 4.32
N HIS A 225 -1.36 10.62 3.07
CA HIS A 225 -1.55 11.92 2.44
C HIS A 225 -3.04 12.28 2.29
N ASP A 226 -3.91 11.32 1.96
CA ASP A 226 -5.36 11.54 1.94
C ASP A 226 -5.85 11.96 3.32
N ALA A 227 -5.47 11.23 4.36
CA ALA A 227 -5.88 11.52 5.73
C ALA A 227 -5.40 12.91 6.20
N ALA A 228 -4.15 13.29 5.87
CA ALA A 228 -3.60 14.60 6.22
C ALA A 228 -4.33 15.75 5.49
N ASN A 229 -4.56 15.59 4.18
CA ASN A 229 -5.29 16.59 3.38
C ASN A 229 -6.75 16.75 3.87
N LEU A 230 -7.42 15.64 4.20
CA LEU A 230 -8.78 15.69 4.74
C LEU A 230 -8.82 16.31 6.13
N ALA A 231 -7.87 15.99 7.00
CA ALA A 231 -7.79 16.55 8.35
C ALA A 231 -7.61 18.05 8.33
N GLU A 232 -6.76 18.60 7.44
CA GLU A 232 -6.60 20.04 7.26
C GLU A 232 -7.94 20.71 6.91
N LYS A 233 -8.71 20.14 5.98
CA LYS A 233 -10.00 20.65 5.58
C LYS A 233 -11.02 20.57 6.73
N PHE A 234 -11.03 19.53 7.53
CA PHE A 234 -11.88 19.46 8.73
C PHE A 234 -11.51 20.53 9.76
N VAL A 235 -10.23 20.83 9.96
CA VAL A 235 -9.81 21.94 10.84
C VAL A 235 -10.34 23.29 10.34
N ARG A 236 -10.31 23.54 9.04
CA ARG A 236 -10.86 24.76 8.44
C ARG A 236 -12.38 24.85 8.62
N ILE A 237 -13.11 23.75 8.43
CA ILE A 237 -14.56 23.68 8.69
C ILE A 237 -14.87 23.95 10.18
N TRP A 238 -14.09 23.36 11.08
CA TRP A 238 -14.22 23.62 12.50
C TRP A 238 -14.04 25.09 12.87
N ASN A 239 -13.20 25.79 12.12
CA ASN A 239 -12.95 27.23 12.27
C ASN A 239 -13.99 28.09 11.51
N GLY A 240 -15.06 27.51 10.99
CA GLY A 240 -16.20 28.23 10.39
C GLY A 240 -16.19 28.32 8.86
N GLU A 241 -15.27 27.63 8.18
CA GLU A 241 -15.31 27.56 6.72
C GLU A 241 -16.42 26.63 6.23
N SER A 242 -16.92 26.87 5.03
CA SER A 242 -17.94 26.04 4.41
C SER A 242 -17.43 24.62 4.14
N ASP A 243 -18.27 23.61 4.33
CA ASP A 243 -17.93 22.21 4.03
C ASP A 243 -17.82 21.91 2.52
N VAL A 244 -18.10 22.87 1.66
CA VAL A 244 -17.79 22.79 0.21
C VAL A 244 -16.31 22.49 -0.04
N ILE A 245 -15.41 22.92 0.84
CA ILE A 245 -13.96 22.60 0.77
C ILE A 245 -13.67 21.08 0.76
N LEU A 246 -14.60 20.23 1.20
CA LEU A 246 -14.46 18.78 1.09
C LEU A 246 -14.59 18.28 -0.35
N ASP A 247 -15.17 19.09 -1.26
CA ASP A 247 -15.15 18.78 -2.69
C ASP A 247 -13.73 18.99 -3.27
N ASP A 248 -13.00 19.99 -2.74
CA ASP A 248 -11.59 20.17 -3.09
C ASP A 248 -10.77 18.97 -2.68
N TYR A 249 -10.97 18.46 -1.44
CA TYR A 249 -10.35 17.19 -1.03
C TYR A 249 -10.63 16.08 -2.05
N ALA A 250 -11.90 15.85 -2.37
CA ALA A 250 -12.31 14.76 -3.24
C ALA A 250 -11.67 14.88 -4.64
N ASN A 251 -11.63 16.09 -5.20
CA ASN A 251 -11.07 16.35 -6.52
C ASN A 251 -9.54 16.26 -6.52
N GLU A 252 -8.87 16.95 -5.59
CA GLU A 252 -7.40 16.97 -5.48
C GLU A 252 -6.84 15.57 -5.30
N ARG A 253 -7.38 14.80 -4.33
CA ARG A 253 -6.85 13.48 -4.01
C ARG A 253 -7.15 12.46 -5.09
N ARG A 254 -8.33 12.55 -5.71
CA ARG A 254 -8.69 11.68 -6.82
C ARG A 254 -7.82 11.97 -8.05
N GLN A 255 -7.61 13.24 -8.38
CA GLN A 255 -6.72 13.63 -9.48
C GLN A 255 -5.29 13.13 -9.22
N TYR A 256 -4.77 13.35 -8.01
CA TYR A 256 -3.45 12.86 -7.62
C TYR A 256 -3.33 11.33 -7.73
N ALA A 257 -4.36 10.59 -7.30
CA ALA A 257 -4.36 9.13 -7.41
C ALA A 257 -4.25 8.67 -8.87
N ILE A 258 -4.90 9.37 -9.80
CA ILE A 258 -4.90 9.02 -11.23
C ILE A 258 -3.61 9.51 -11.91
N GLU A 259 -3.27 10.77 -11.78
CA GLU A 259 -2.24 11.44 -12.59
C GLU A 259 -0.83 11.27 -12.04
N SER A 260 -0.71 10.93 -10.75
CA SER A 260 0.60 10.75 -10.12
C SER A 260 0.81 9.31 -9.66
N VAL A 261 -0.02 8.82 -8.73
CA VAL A 261 0.22 7.51 -8.11
C VAL A 261 0.09 6.36 -9.12
N GLN A 262 -1.00 6.35 -9.89
CA GLN A 262 -1.22 5.26 -10.85
C GLN A 262 -0.21 5.29 -11.99
N LEU A 263 0.10 6.47 -12.53
CA LEU A 263 1.10 6.59 -13.60
C LEU A 263 2.48 6.16 -13.13
N TYR A 264 2.93 6.66 -11.97
CA TYR A 264 4.22 6.29 -11.41
C TYR A 264 4.32 4.79 -11.12
N THR A 265 3.33 4.21 -10.46
CA THR A 265 3.37 2.79 -10.11
C THR A 265 3.23 1.88 -11.33
N ASP A 266 2.52 2.32 -12.36
CA ASP A 266 2.40 1.62 -13.65
C ASP A 266 3.74 1.63 -14.41
N GLU A 267 4.42 2.76 -14.42
CA GLU A 267 5.75 2.89 -15.01
C GLU A 267 6.76 1.97 -14.29
N GLN A 268 6.78 2.01 -12.95
CA GLN A 268 7.64 1.13 -12.16
C GLN A 268 7.35 -0.35 -12.44
N TYR A 269 6.06 -0.72 -12.50
CA TYR A 269 5.67 -2.08 -12.86
C TYR A 269 6.15 -2.45 -14.27
N HIS A 270 5.96 -1.56 -15.25
CA HIS A 270 6.39 -1.79 -16.62
C HIS A 270 7.90 -2.01 -16.72
N ASN A 271 8.66 -1.20 -16.01
CA ASN A 271 10.12 -1.35 -15.89
C ASN A 271 10.54 -2.72 -15.33
N MET A 272 9.74 -3.30 -14.45
CA MET A 272 10.02 -4.60 -13.84
C MET A 272 9.70 -5.78 -14.77
N VAL A 273 8.67 -5.67 -15.62
CA VAL A 273 8.19 -6.77 -16.49
C VAL A 273 8.76 -6.75 -17.90
N MET A 274 9.64 -5.79 -18.24
CA MET A 274 10.26 -5.70 -19.56
C MET A 274 10.98 -6.98 -19.96
N SER A 275 10.62 -7.56 -21.10
CA SER A 275 11.19 -8.80 -21.62
C SER A 275 12.18 -8.57 -22.75
N ALA A 276 11.99 -7.54 -23.58
CA ALA A 276 12.86 -7.24 -24.71
C ALA A 276 14.24 -6.76 -24.26
N GLU A 277 15.30 -7.33 -24.83
CA GLU A 277 16.70 -7.03 -24.44
C GLU A 277 17.05 -5.56 -24.62
N GLU A 278 16.63 -4.96 -25.75
CA GLU A 278 16.89 -3.54 -26.04
C GLU A 278 16.22 -2.60 -25.05
N GLU A 279 14.97 -2.90 -24.64
CA GLU A 279 14.23 -2.12 -23.64
C GLU A 279 14.89 -2.22 -22.27
N ARG A 280 15.30 -3.43 -21.86
CA ARG A 280 16.05 -3.65 -20.61
C ARG A 280 17.35 -2.89 -20.58
N GLN A 281 18.08 -2.88 -21.70
CA GLN A 281 19.34 -2.15 -21.79
C GLN A 281 19.12 -0.63 -21.66
N ARG A 282 18.08 -0.07 -22.32
CA ARG A 282 17.70 1.35 -22.18
C ARG A 282 17.35 1.70 -20.74
N ARG A 283 16.50 0.89 -20.10
CA ARG A 283 16.15 1.07 -18.69
C ARG A 283 17.40 1.04 -17.79
N ASN A 284 18.27 0.05 -17.95
CA ASN A 284 19.46 -0.10 -17.12
C ASN A 284 20.41 1.10 -17.27
N ASN A 285 20.57 1.62 -18.48
CA ASN A 285 21.36 2.83 -18.73
C ASN A 285 20.71 4.05 -18.05
N SER A 286 19.40 4.24 -18.21
CA SER A 286 18.67 5.33 -17.56
C SER A 286 18.78 5.30 -16.04
N LEU A 287 18.70 4.10 -15.42
CA LEU A 287 18.87 3.96 -13.98
C LEU A 287 20.32 4.19 -13.50
N ALA A 288 21.30 3.88 -14.34
CA ALA A 288 22.71 4.11 -14.01
C ALA A 288 23.11 5.59 -14.13
N ASP A 289 22.40 6.34 -14.95
CA ASP A 289 22.65 7.77 -15.23
C ASP A 289 21.86 8.70 -14.26
N ALA A 290 20.91 8.15 -13.48
CA ALA A 290 20.06 8.90 -12.55
C ALA A 290 20.72 9.08 -11.17
#